data_e8c6a8087c20f38f42aa7c32ab38d895
#
_entry.id   e8c6a8087c20f38f42aa7c32ab38d895
#
_cell.length_a   1.000
_cell.length_b   1.000
_cell.length_c   1.000
_cell.angle_alpha   90.00
_cell.angle_beta   90.00
_cell.angle_gamma   90.00
#
_symmetry.space_group_name_H-M   'P 1'
#
loop_
_entity.id
_entity.type
_entity.pdbx_description
1 polymer ?
#
loop_
_entity_poly.entity_id
_entity_poly.type
_entity_poly.pdbx_seq_one_letter_code
_entity_poly.pdbx_strand_id
1 'polypeptide(L)'
;MNQLAPVSENTKLRLERCLAETKHLADINRDKYREQIDTLYRSIKATQYYASISGDLSNIMVDTITPLYQFRVNDACNTISQSLLAELKKGAGIAK
;
A
#
# COMPACT_ATOMS: atom_id res chain seq x y z
N MET A 1 -17.63 7.06 -17.88
CA MET A 1 -17.37 6.76 -17.49
C MET A 1 -16.57 6.84 -16.81
N ASN A 2 -16.34 6.86 -16.36
CA ASN A 2 -15.69 6.93 -15.65
C ASN A 2 -14.59 6.29 -15.46
N GLN A 3 -13.78 6.53 -15.79
CA GLN A 3 -12.68 5.91 -15.78
C GLN A 3 -12.05 5.95 -14.56
N LEU A 4 -12.41 6.64 -13.78
CA LEU A 4 -11.82 6.72 -12.55
C LEU A 4 -12.22 5.58 -11.87
N ALA A 5 -13.13 5.01 -12.37
CA ALA A 5 -13.63 3.89 -11.81
C ALA A 5 -12.57 2.95 -11.50
N PRO A 6 -11.53 3.02 -12.02
CA PRO A 6 -10.57 2.06 -11.81
C PRO A 6 -10.09 2.00 -10.47
N VAL A 7 -10.35 2.92 -9.85
CA VAL A 7 -9.90 2.89 -8.56
C VAL A 7 -10.99 2.22 -8.01
N SER A 8 -11.47 1.49 -8.69
CA SER A 8 -12.51 0.76 -8.50
C SER A 8 -12.44 -0.06 -7.28
N GLU A 9 -13.39 -0.81 -7.13
CA GLU A 9 -13.57 -1.72 -6.09
C GLU A 9 -12.42 -2.62 -5.94
N ASN A 10 -11.85 -3.08 -6.98
CA ASN A 10 -10.73 -3.99 -6.95
C ASN A 10 -9.51 -3.34 -6.29
N THR A 11 -9.22 -2.12 -6.64
CA THR A 11 -8.10 -1.40 -6.05
C THR A 11 -8.38 -1.13 -4.57
N LYS A 12 -9.60 -0.79 -4.27
CA LYS A 12 -9.99 -0.50 -2.91
C LYS A 12 -9.84 -1.72 -2.02
N LEU A 13 -10.29 -2.89 -2.51
CA LEU A 13 -10.17 -4.12 -1.75
C LEU A 13 -8.72 -4.51 -1.54
N ARG A 14 -7.90 -4.30 -2.55
CA ARG A 14 -6.49 -4.63 -2.43
C ARG A 14 -5.82 -3.77 -1.36
N LEU A 15 -6.16 -2.49 -1.31
CA LEU A 15 -5.59 -1.62 -0.30
C LEU A 15 -6.09 -2.00 1.09
N GLU A 16 -7.36 -2.34 1.21
CA GLU A 16 -7.91 -2.75 2.49
C GLU A 16 -7.21 -3.99 3.02
N ARG A 17 -6.94 -4.96 2.15
CA ARG A 17 -6.23 -6.17 2.56
C ARG A 17 -4.80 -5.86 2.93
N CYS A 18 -4.17 -4.96 2.18
CA CYS A 18 -2.81 -4.54 2.47
C CYS A 18 -2.74 -3.91 3.86
N LEU A 19 -3.71 -3.07 4.19
CA LEU A 19 -3.71 -2.43 5.51
C LEU A 19 -3.98 -3.43 6.61
N ALA A 20 -4.83 -4.42 6.36
CA ALA A 20 -5.09 -5.47 7.34
C ALA A 20 -3.83 -6.31 7.58
N GLU A 21 -3.12 -6.65 6.52
CA GLU A 21 -1.86 -7.39 6.64
C GLU A 21 -0.82 -6.58 7.39
N THR A 22 -0.79 -5.27 7.15
CA THR A 22 0.13 -4.39 7.84
C THR A 22 -0.14 -4.39 9.34
N LYS A 23 -1.41 -4.37 9.71
CA LYS A 23 -1.77 -4.39 11.11
C LYS A 23 -1.33 -5.70 11.76
N HIS A 24 -1.54 -6.81 11.09
CA HIS A 24 -1.13 -8.11 11.63
C HIS A 24 0.38 -8.20 11.75
N LEU A 25 1.10 -7.68 10.76
CA LEU A 25 2.55 -7.69 10.82
C LEU A 25 3.04 -6.84 11.99
N ALA A 26 2.42 -5.68 12.21
CA ALA A 26 2.78 -4.81 13.33
C ALA A 26 2.51 -5.51 14.65
N ASP A 27 1.41 -6.26 14.72
CA ASP A 27 1.08 -6.99 15.95
C ASP A 27 2.11 -8.08 16.25
N ILE A 28 2.70 -8.66 15.22
CA ILE A 28 3.70 -9.69 15.42
C ILE A 28 5.01 -9.08 15.90
N ASN A 29 5.49 -8.03 15.24
CA ASN A 29 6.73 -7.39 15.65
C ASN A 29 6.89 -6.03 14.98
N ARG A 30 6.31 -5.02 15.60
CA ARG A 30 6.30 -3.68 15.03
C ARG A 30 7.70 -3.11 14.84
N ASP A 31 8.59 -3.36 15.78
CA ASP A 31 9.94 -2.79 15.70
C ASP A 31 10.73 -3.36 14.55
N LYS A 32 10.61 -4.64 14.32
CA LYS A 32 11.34 -5.30 13.25
C LYS A 32 10.92 -4.78 11.89
N TYR A 33 9.64 -4.48 11.72
CA TYR A 33 9.10 -4.09 10.43
C TYR A 33 8.74 -2.61 10.32
N ARG A 34 9.25 -1.81 11.26
CA ARG A 34 8.92 -0.39 11.31
C ARG A 34 9.16 0.32 9.99
N GLU A 35 10.29 0.08 9.37
CA GLU A 35 10.63 0.75 8.16
C GLU A 35 9.68 0.42 7.00
N GLN A 36 9.32 -0.83 6.89
CA GLN A 36 8.39 -1.25 5.85
C GLN A 36 7.01 -0.63 6.07
N ILE A 37 6.58 -0.60 7.32
CA ILE A 37 5.29 -0.04 7.68
C ILE A 37 5.27 1.46 7.40
N ASP A 38 6.33 2.16 7.79
CA ASP A 38 6.41 3.59 7.56
C ASP A 38 6.45 3.91 6.06
N THR A 39 7.16 3.10 5.30
CA THR A 39 7.24 3.30 3.85
C THR A 39 5.85 3.17 3.22
N LEU A 40 5.09 2.17 3.65
CA LEU A 40 3.73 2.01 3.13
C LEU A 40 2.87 3.22 3.42
N TYR A 41 2.87 3.68 4.67
CA TYR A 41 2.02 4.81 5.04
C TYR A 41 2.46 6.09 4.34
N ARG A 42 3.78 6.29 4.16
CA ARG A 42 4.25 7.45 3.42
C ARG A 42 3.81 7.39 1.96
N SER A 43 3.86 6.20 1.37
CA SER A 43 3.43 6.04 -0.03
C SER A 43 1.94 6.32 -0.18
N ILE A 44 1.15 5.87 0.78
CA ILE A 44 -0.29 6.12 0.74
C ILE A 44 -0.58 7.61 0.88
N LYS A 45 0.09 8.27 1.83
CA LYS A 45 -0.12 9.70 2.04
C LYS A 45 0.30 10.51 0.83
N ALA A 46 1.42 10.16 0.23
CA ALA A 46 1.89 10.87 -0.97
C ALA A 46 0.90 10.69 -2.11
N THR A 47 0.34 9.50 -2.25
CA THR A 47 -0.63 9.23 -3.29
C THR A 47 -1.91 10.01 -3.05
N GLN A 48 -2.34 10.11 -1.80
CA GLN A 48 -3.53 10.89 -1.46
C GLN A 48 -3.32 12.37 -1.76
N TYR A 49 -2.15 12.89 -1.44
CA TYR A 49 -1.85 14.28 -1.73
C TYR A 49 -1.87 14.51 -3.24
N TYR A 50 -1.20 13.65 -3.98
CA TYR A 50 -1.18 13.75 -5.44
C TYR A 50 -2.61 13.73 -6.00
N ALA A 51 -3.43 12.80 -5.51
CA ALA A 51 -4.80 12.71 -5.99
C ALA A 51 -5.57 14.00 -5.75
N SER A 52 -5.27 14.68 -4.64
CA SER A 52 -5.97 15.90 -4.29
C SER A 52 -5.61 17.07 -5.22
N ILE A 53 -4.45 17.03 -5.84
CA ILE A 53 -4.04 18.12 -6.72
C ILE A 53 -4.06 17.73 -8.19
N SER A 54 -4.35 16.49 -8.51
CA SER A 54 -4.24 16.00 -9.88
C SER A 54 -5.13 16.75 -10.87
N GLY A 55 -6.24 17.28 -10.40
CA GLY A 55 -7.13 18.06 -11.27
C GLY A 55 -6.52 19.35 -11.77
N ASP A 56 -5.46 19.82 -11.10
CA ASP A 56 -4.79 21.06 -11.49
C ASP A 56 -3.59 20.80 -12.39
N LEU A 57 -3.29 19.55 -12.67
CA LEU A 57 -2.09 19.22 -13.42
C LEU A 57 -2.39 18.90 -14.88
N SER A 58 -1.38 19.02 -15.72
CA SER A 58 -1.55 18.72 -17.14
C SER A 58 -1.76 17.22 -17.31
N ASN A 59 -2.39 16.85 -18.41
CA ASN A 59 -2.62 15.44 -18.71
C ASN A 59 -1.32 14.66 -18.82
N ILE A 60 -0.30 15.29 -19.35
CA ILE A 60 1.01 14.62 -19.47
C ILE A 60 1.56 14.32 -18.09
N MET A 61 1.43 15.28 -17.18
CA MET A 61 1.91 15.09 -15.81
C MET A 61 1.16 13.94 -15.15
N VAL A 62 -0.17 13.94 -15.28
CA VAL A 62 -0.99 12.91 -14.67
C VAL A 62 -0.66 11.53 -15.25
N ASP A 63 -0.52 11.45 -16.55
CA ASP A 63 -0.22 10.17 -17.20
C ASP A 63 1.14 9.62 -16.80
N THR A 64 2.06 10.50 -16.51
CA THR A 64 3.41 10.10 -16.14
C THR A 64 3.50 9.70 -14.67
N ILE A 65 2.87 10.47 -13.83
CA ILE A 65 3.02 10.31 -12.38
C ILE A 65 2.09 9.25 -11.77
N THR A 66 0.89 9.11 -12.30
CA THR A 66 -0.06 8.17 -11.73
C THR A 66 0.50 6.74 -11.62
N PRO A 67 1.11 6.19 -12.69
CA PRO A 67 1.65 4.84 -12.58
C PRO A 67 2.77 4.73 -11.55
N LEU A 68 3.52 5.81 -11.37
CA LEU A 68 4.60 5.78 -10.39
C LEU A 68 4.06 5.64 -8.97
N TYR A 69 3.04 6.40 -8.63
CA TYR A 69 2.45 6.30 -7.31
C TYR A 69 1.76 4.95 -7.12
N GLN A 70 1.11 4.44 -8.16
CA GLN A 70 0.50 3.13 -8.09
C GLN A 70 1.56 2.06 -7.82
N PHE A 71 2.68 2.17 -8.52
CA PHE A 71 3.77 1.23 -8.32
C PHE A 71 4.29 1.28 -6.89
N ARG A 72 4.47 2.47 -6.34
CA ARG A 72 5.03 2.60 -5.01
C ARG A 72 4.16 1.99 -3.93
N VAL A 73 2.85 2.20 -4.03
CA VAL A 73 1.93 1.61 -3.07
C VAL A 73 1.89 0.10 -3.23
N ASN A 74 1.83 -0.38 -4.47
CA ASN A 74 1.79 -1.82 -4.72
C ASN A 74 3.06 -2.51 -4.26
N ASP A 75 4.21 -1.87 -4.49
CA ASP A 75 5.48 -2.43 -4.08
C ASP A 75 5.58 -2.50 -2.56
N ALA A 76 5.16 -1.44 -1.88
CA ALA A 76 5.17 -1.42 -0.42
C ALA A 76 4.24 -2.48 0.14
N CYS A 77 3.05 -2.64 -0.46
CA CYS A 77 2.12 -3.67 -0.03
C CYS A 77 2.69 -5.06 -0.24
N ASN A 78 3.35 -5.27 -1.37
CA ASN A 78 3.93 -6.57 -1.67
C ASN A 78 5.02 -6.92 -0.65
N THR A 79 5.81 -5.94 -0.25
CA THR A 79 6.85 -6.16 0.75
C THR A 79 6.23 -6.57 2.08
N ILE A 80 5.15 -5.91 2.48
CA ILE A 80 4.43 -6.25 3.71
C ILE A 80 3.88 -7.68 3.63
N SER A 81 3.25 -8.03 2.51
CA SER A 81 2.68 -9.37 2.36
C SER A 81 3.75 -10.45 2.46
N GLN A 82 4.90 -10.21 1.85
CA GLN A 82 5.97 -11.20 1.92
C GLN A 82 6.54 -11.33 3.32
N SER A 83 6.65 -10.22 4.03
CA SER A 83 7.12 -10.28 5.42
C SER A 83 6.15 -11.03 6.31
N LEU A 84 4.86 -10.78 6.11
CA LEU A 84 3.83 -11.48 6.89
C LEU A 84 3.85 -12.97 6.56
N LEU A 85 3.99 -13.31 5.29
CA LEU A 85 4.05 -14.70 4.89
C LEU A 85 5.23 -15.40 5.57
N ALA A 86 6.38 -14.74 5.61
CA ALA A 86 7.56 -15.30 6.25
C ALA A 86 7.31 -15.55 7.75
N GLU A 87 6.64 -14.62 8.41
CA GLU A 87 6.33 -14.81 9.83
C GLU A 87 5.34 -15.93 10.06
N LEU A 88 4.35 -16.04 9.18
CA LEU A 88 3.37 -17.11 9.32
C LEU A 88 4.00 -18.47 9.07
N LYS A 89 4.95 -18.55 8.17
CA LYS A 89 5.66 -19.79 7.92
C LYS A 89 6.46 -20.24 9.15
N LYS A 90 6.85 -19.29 9.98
CA LYS A 90 7.56 -19.62 11.19
C LYS A 90 6.60 -19.96 12.33
N GLY A 91 5.30 -19.90 12.07
CA GLY A 91 4.33 -20.20 13.11
C GLY A 91 4.00 -19.01 13.99
N ALA A 92 4.22 -17.79 13.52
CA ALA A 92 3.88 -16.61 14.30
C ALA A 92 2.40 -16.66 14.65
N GLY A 93 2.09 -16.29 15.86
CA GLY A 93 0.70 -16.29 16.29
C GLY A 93 0.29 -17.62 16.89
N ILE A 94 1.01 -18.67 16.57
CA ILE A 94 0.68 -19.97 17.11
C ILE A 94 1.68 -20.28 18.19
N ALA A 95 2.89 -19.96 17.96
CA ALA A 95 3.96 -20.24 18.91
C ALA A 95 3.87 -19.41 20.16
N LYS A 96 2.97 -18.50 20.21
CA LYS A 96 2.81 -17.76 21.44
C LYS A 96 1.96 -18.54 22.43
#